data_4709d4d9a96b5afe788389aaa6895ac7
#
_entry.id   4709d4d9a96b5afe788389aaa6895ac7
#
_cell.length_a   1.000
_cell.length_b   1.000
_cell.length_c   1.000
_cell.angle_alpha   90.00
_cell.angle_beta   90.00
_cell.angle_gamma   90.00
#
_symmetry.space_group_name_H-M   'P 1'
#
loop_
_entity.id
_entity.type
_entity.pdbx_description
1 polymer ?
#
loop_
_entity_poly.entity_id
_entity_poly.type
_entity_poly.pdbx_seq_one_letter_code
_entity_poly.pdbx_strand_id
1 'polypeptide(L)'
;IRGVTGSGKTLVYMELMERVLKEGKQVIVLIPEIALTYQNVERFCARFGTRVTVVNSRMTPSERADQMERARRGEVSIMIGPRSALFAPFPDLGLIVIDEEHETSYKSEVTPRYHARETAVRRAGLEHAHVVMGSATPSVDASYACETGAYALFRMDARYGNAALPSCLLYT
;
A
#
# COMPACT_ATOMS: atom_id res chain seq x y z
N ILE A 1 0.42 6.20 9.18
CA ILE A 1 0.37 7.63 8.81
C ILE A 1 -1.08 8.07 8.75
N ARG A 2 -1.49 9.00 9.60
CA ARG A 2 -2.79 9.67 9.53
C ARG A 2 -2.62 11.00 8.81
N GLY A 3 -3.34 11.20 7.71
CA GLY A 3 -3.24 12.46 6.96
C GLY A 3 -4.46 12.71 6.11
N VAL A 4 -4.91 13.96 6.06
CA VAL A 4 -6.06 14.37 5.23
C VAL A 4 -5.82 14.04 3.75
N THR A 5 -6.89 13.93 2.98
CA THR A 5 -6.78 13.72 1.53
C THR A 5 -5.97 14.87 0.91
N GLY A 6 -4.97 14.54 0.09
CA GLY A 6 -4.06 15.53 -0.48
C GLY A 6 -2.93 15.99 0.46
N SER A 7 -2.74 15.37 1.64
CA SER A 7 -1.62 15.69 2.53
C SER A 7 -0.24 15.23 2.03
N GLY A 8 -0.18 14.47 0.93
CA GLY A 8 1.07 13.96 0.40
C GLY A 8 1.49 12.59 0.94
N LYS A 9 0.59 11.81 1.53
CA LYS A 9 0.89 10.42 1.99
C LYS A 9 1.63 9.61 0.94
N THR A 10 1.15 9.65 -0.31
CA THR A 10 1.76 8.91 -1.41
C THR A 10 3.22 9.32 -1.68
N LEU A 11 3.56 10.62 -1.50
CA LEU A 11 4.95 11.08 -1.63
C LEU A 11 5.83 10.50 -0.53
N VAL A 12 5.31 10.43 0.70
CA VAL A 12 6.03 9.77 1.82
C VAL A 12 6.25 8.29 1.53
N TYR A 13 5.24 7.59 1.01
CA TYR A 13 5.41 6.19 0.60
C TYR A 13 6.52 6.04 -0.44
N MET A 14 6.50 6.86 -1.50
CA MET A 14 7.48 6.80 -2.56
C MET A 14 8.91 7.08 -2.05
N GLU A 15 9.06 7.98 -1.09
CA GLU A 15 10.36 8.27 -0.48
C GLU A 15 10.88 7.09 0.35
N LEU A 16 10.01 6.45 1.13
CA LEU A 16 10.37 5.25 1.89
C LEU A 16 10.70 4.07 0.96
N MET A 17 9.90 3.89 -0.10
CA MET A 17 10.15 2.88 -1.12
C MET A 17 11.53 3.07 -1.77
N GLU A 18 11.88 4.31 -2.12
CA GLU A 18 13.18 4.61 -2.73
C GLU A 18 14.36 4.24 -1.82
N ARG A 19 14.24 4.49 -0.52
CA ARG A 19 15.26 4.09 0.47
C ARG A 19 15.43 2.57 0.51
N VAL A 20 14.32 1.84 0.62
CA VAL A 20 14.31 0.38 0.66
C VAL A 20 14.88 -0.23 -0.63
N LEU A 21 14.53 0.35 -1.79
CA LEU A 21 15.06 -0.08 -3.08
C LEU A 21 16.57 0.19 -3.23
N LYS A 22 17.11 1.26 -2.62
CA LYS A 22 18.56 1.53 -2.58
C LYS A 22 19.33 0.50 -1.76
N GLU A 23 18.67 -0.14 -0.80
CA GLU A 23 19.21 -1.28 -0.03
C GLU A 23 19.12 -2.61 -0.78
N GLY A 24 18.60 -2.62 -2.02
CA GLY A 24 18.41 -3.81 -2.84
C GLY A 24 17.16 -4.62 -2.51
N LYS A 25 16.34 -4.16 -1.57
CA LYS A 25 15.12 -4.85 -1.12
C LYS A 25 13.92 -4.51 -1.98
N GLN A 26 12.84 -5.30 -1.84
CA GLN A 26 11.62 -5.17 -2.62
C GLN A 26 10.47 -4.59 -1.78
N VAL A 27 9.44 -4.13 -2.48
CA VAL A 27 8.30 -3.41 -1.90
C VAL A 27 6.97 -3.95 -2.41
N ILE A 28 6.01 -4.11 -1.52
CA ILE A 28 4.61 -4.35 -1.84
C ILE A 28 3.81 -3.08 -1.50
N VAL A 29 2.97 -2.64 -2.42
CA VAL A 29 2.03 -1.53 -2.21
C VAL A 29 0.61 -2.05 -2.38
N LEU A 30 -0.14 -2.09 -1.29
CA LEU A 30 -1.55 -2.45 -1.31
C LEU A 30 -2.38 -1.19 -1.51
N ILE A 31 -3.19 -1.21 -2.57
CA ILE A 31 -4.15 -0.15 -2.91
C ILE A 31 -5.51 -0.82 -3.10
N PRO A 32 -6.59 -0.30 -2.48
CA PRO A 32 -7.94 -0.82 -2.73
C PRO A 32 -8.27 -0.82 -4.21
N GLU A 33 -8.98 -1.83 -4.70
CA GLU A 33 -9.22 -1.99 -6.14
C GLU A 33 -9.94 -0.79 -6.75
N ILE A 34 -10.84 -0.17 -6.00
CA ILE A 34 -11.56 1.04 -6.41
C ILE A 34 -10.60 2.25 -6.60
N ALA A 35 -9.50 2.28 -5.86
CA ALA A 35 -8.46 3.32 -5.93
C ALA A 35 -7.31 2.96 -6.88
N LEU A 36 -7.27 1.74 -7.41
CA LEU A 36 -6.25 1.26 -8.34
C LEU A 36 -6.52 1.78 -9.78
N THR A 37 -6.56 3.09 -9.91
CA THR A 37 -6.77 3.77 -11.19
C THR A 37 -5.47 3.91 -11.98
N TYR A 38 -5.58 4.11 -13.29
CA TYR A 38 -4.43 4.37 -14.16
C TYR A 38 -3.57 5.53 -13.64
N GLN A 39 -4.20 6.64 -13.24
CA GLN A 39 -3.49 7.82 -12.72
C GLN A 39 -2.69 7.55 -11.44
N ASN A 40 -3.23 6.71 -10.55
CA ASN A 40 -2.52 6.35 -9.33
C ASN A 40 -1.32 5.45 -9.61
N VAL A 41 -1.48 4.47 -10.51
CA VAL A 41 -0.39 3.58 -10.94
C VAL A 41 0.67 4.35 -11.72
N GLU A 42 0.27 5.26 -12.60
CA GLU A 42 1.17 6.07 -13.43
C GLU A 42 2.16 6.87 -12.59
N ARG A 43 1.75 7.40 -11.43
CA ARG A 43 2.65 8.12 -10.51
C ARG A 43 3.82 7.24 -10.04
N PHE A 44 3.54 5.98 -9.75
CA PHE A 44 4.59 5.03 -9.36
C PHE A 44 5.46 4.64 -10.56
N CYS A 45 4.86 4.39 -11.71
CA CYS A 45 5.60 4.08 -12.94
C CYS A 45 6.48 5.24 -13.40
N ALA A 46 6.02 6.48 -13.28
CA ALA A 46 6.80 7.66 -13.61
C ALA A 46 8.06 7.80 -12.72
N ARG A 47 7.97 7.43 -11.43
CA ARG A 47 9.12 7.52 -10.52
C ARG A 47 10.04 6.29 -10.56
N PHE A 48 9.48 5.10 -10.70
CA PHE A 48 10.23 3.85 -10.53
C PHE A 48 10.44 3.06 -11.82
N GLY A 49 9.79 3.47 -12.93
CA GLY A 49 9.99 2.87 -14.25
C GLY A 49 9.60 1.40 -14.31
N THR A 50 10.43 0.63 -14.98
CA THR A 50 10.24 -0.81 -15.26
C THR A 50 10.31 -1.70 -14.01
N ARG A 51 10.72 -1.15 -12.86
CA ARG A 51 10.76 -1.88 -11.57
C ARG A 51 9.38 -2.17 -11.00
N VAL A 52 8.34 -1.51 -11.53
CA VAL A 52 6.95 -1.64 -11.05
C VAL A 52 6.21 -2.70 -11.85
N THR A 53 5.50 -3.55 -11.14
CA THR A 53 4.45 -4.39 -11.72
C THR A 53 3.14 -4.21 -10.96
N VAL A 54 2.03 -4.49 -11.64
CA VAL A 54 0.68 -4.31 -11.08
C VAL A 54 -0.09 -5.61 -11.22
N VAL A 55 -0.82 -5.98 -10.19
CA VAL A 55 -1.83 -7.04 -10.26
C VAL A 55 -3.21 -6.48 -9.92
N ASN A 56 -4.24 -6.96 -10.56
CA ASN A 56 -5.63 -6.56 -10.33
C ASN A 56 -6.60 -7.72 -10.59
N SER A 57 -7.89 -7.53 -10.30
CA SER A 57 -8.93 -8.56 -10.46
C SER A 57 -9.27 -8.87 -11.91
N ARG A 58 -8.97 -7.96 -12.85
CA ARG A 58 -9.26 -8.14 -14.28
C ARG A 58 -8.24 -9.03 -14.99
N MET A 59 -7.10 -9.28 -14.37
CA MET A 59 -6.08 -10.18 -14.90
C MET A 59 -6.56 -11.64 -14.88
N THR A 60 -6.26 -12.34 -15.95
CA THR A 60 -6.40 -13.79 -16.01
C THR A 60 -5.48 -14.46 -14.99
N PRO A 61 -5.76 -15.71 -14.59
CA PRO A 61 -4.85 -16.46 -13.73
C PRO A 61 -3.42 -16.57 -14.27
N SER A 62 -3.27 -16.73 -15.59
CA SER A 62 -1.95 -16.81 -16.25
C SER A 62 -1.18 -15.49 -16.14
N GLU A 63 -1.82 -14.37 -16.51
CA GLU A 63 -1.19 -13.05 -16.40
C GLU A 63 -0.75 -12.74 -14.96
N ARG A 64 -1.59 -13.10 -13.98
CA ARG A 64 -1.24 -12.93 -12.57
C ARG A 64 -0.07 -13.81 -12.16
N ALA A 65 -0.05 -15.07 -12.61
CA ALA A 65 1.06 -16.00 -12.35
C ALA A 65 2.36 -15.47 -12.95
N ASP A 66 2.33 -14.89 -14.16
CA ASP A 66 3.50 -14.27 -14.79
C ASP A 66 4.06 -13.12 -13.97
N GLN A 67 3.19 -12.24 -13.42
CA GLN A 67 3.67 -11.14 -12.56
C GLN A 67 4.26 -11.65 -11.24
N MET A 68 3.69 -12.70 -10.65
CA MET A 68 4.23 -13.33 -9.45
C MET A 68 5.59 -14.01 -9.74
N GLU A 69 5.74 -14.65 -10.88
CA GLU A 69 7.00 -15.26 -11.29
C GLU A 69 8.10 -14.22 -11.55
N ARG A 70 7.77 -13.09 -12.17
CA ARG A 70 8.69 -11.97 -12.33
C ARG A 70 9.16 -11.41 -10.98
N ALA A 71 8.25 -11.31 -10.01
CA ALA A 71 8.60 -10.91 -8.64
C ALA A 71 9.55 -11.93 -7.99
N ARG A 72 9.27 -13.23 -8.15
CA ARG A 72 10.10 -14.32 -7.62
C ARG A 72 11.52 -14.32 -8.18
N ARG A 73 11.66 -13.97 -9.46
CA ARG A 73 12.96 -13.89 -10.16
C ARG A 73 13.71 -12.59 -9.91
N GLY A 74 13.09 -11.62 -9.19
CA GLY A 74 13.69 -10.32 -8.97
C GLY A 74 13.73 -9.41 -10.20
N GLU A 75 12.96 -9.73 -11.26
CA GLU A 75 12.85 -8.91 -12.47
C GLU A 75 12.11 -7.59 -12.21
N VAL A 76 11.31 -7.56 -11.15
CA VAL A 76 10.61 -6.38 -10.65
C VAL A 76 10.88 -6.24 -9.16
N SER A 77 10.88 -5.00 -8.68
CA SER A 77 11.17 -4.70 -7.27
C SER A 77 9.96 -4.12 -6.52
N ILE A 78 8.90 -3.79 -7.24
CA ILE A 78 7.69 -3.20 -6.67
C ILE A 78 6.47 -3.94 -7.24
N MET A 79 5.63 -4.47 -6.33
CA MET A 79 4.32 -5.03 -6.68
C MET A 79 3.23 -4.10 -6.16
N ILE A 80 2.37 -3.62 -7.03
CA ILE A 80 1.19 -2.81 -6.67
C ILE A 80 -0.06 -3.62 -6.94
N GLY A 81 -1.01 -3.61 -6.01
CA GLY A 81 -2.29 -4.28 -6.24
C GLY A 81 -3.19 -4.32 -5.01
N PRO A 82 -4.34 -4.98 -5.12
CA PRO A 82 -5.26 -5.18 -4.01
C PRO A 82 -4.68 -6.16 -2.99
N ARG A 83 -5.48 -6.57 -2.01
CA ARG A 83 -5.05 -7.47 -0.93
C ARG A 83 -4.28 -8.71 -1.41
N SER A 84 -4.55 -9.23 -2.61
CA SER A 84 -3.86 -10.40 -3.17
C SER A 84 -2.40 -10.16 -3.53
N ALA A 85 -2.01 -8.90 -3.79
CA ALA A 85 -0.62 -8.53 -4.02
C ALA A 85 0.28 -8.79 -2.80
N LEU A 86 -0.33 -8.87 -1.61
CA LEU A 86 0.38 -9.20 -0.37
C LEU A 86 1.16 -10.52 -0.45
N PHE A 87 0.78 -11.43 -1.32
CA PHE A 87 1.42 -12.73 -1.47
C PHE A 87 2.48 -12.78 -2.57
N ALA A 88 2.92 -11.62 -3.10
CA ALA A 88 4.02 -11.57 -4.06
C ALA A 88 5.28 -12.24 -3.49
N PRO A 89 5.86 -13.23 -4.20
CA PRO A 89 6.95 -14.04 -3.68
C PRO A 89 8.32 -13.35 -3.86
N PHE A 90 8.44 -12.17 -3.30
CA PHE A 90 9.71 -11.45 -3.27
C PHE A 90 10.75 -12.14 -2.41
N PRO A 91 12.00 -12.31 -2.90
CA PRO A 91 13.07 -13.00 -2.14
C PRO A 91 13.62 -12.17 -0.97
N ASP A 92 13.57 -10.85 -1.02
CA ASP A 92 14.07 -9.95 0.05
C ASP A 92 13.13 -8.75 0.22
N LEU A 93 11.97 -9.01 0.82
CA LEU A 93 10.96 -7.97 1.07
C LEU A 93 11.42 -7.01 2.17
N GLY A 94 11.44 -5.71 1.89
CA GLY A 94 11.84 -4.68 2.85
C GLY A 94 10.68 -3.80 3.35
N LEU A 95 9.62 -3.65 2.55
CA LEU A 95 8.53 -2.74 2.90
C LEU A 95 7.18 -3.24 2.36
N ILE A 96 6.15 -3.14 3.19
CA ILE A 96 4.75 -3.27 2.80
C ILE A 96 4.06 -1.94 3.08
N VAL A 97 3.51 -1.31 2.05
CA VAL A 97 2.65 -0.12 2.17
C VAL A 97 1.19 -0.56 2.05
N ILE A 98 0.33 -0.08 2.94
CA ILE A 98 -1.13 -0.27 2.88
C ILE A 98 -1.76 1.12 2.80
N ASP A 99 -2.21 1.50 1.61
CA ASP A 99 -2.93 2.77 1.43
C ASP A 99 -4.42 2.57 1.73
N GLU A 100 -5.06 3.61 2.30
CA GLU A 100 -6.45 3.59 2.76
C GLU A 100 -6.76 2.35 3.62
N GLU A 101 -5.98 2.15 4.69
CA GLU A 101 -5.99 0.92 5.51
C GLU A 101 -7.36 0.59 6.13
N HIS A 102 -8.25 1.58 6.23
CA HIS A 102 -9.61 1.45 6.75
C HIS A 102 -10.57 0.74 5.79
N GLU A 103 -10.16 0.54 4.53
CA GLU A 103 -11.03 -0.04 3.51
C GLU A 103 -11.41 -1.48 3.82
N THR A 104 -12.71 -1.76 3.77
CA THR A 104 -13.27 -3.08 4.08
C THR A 104 -12.83 -4.16 3.08
N SER A 105 -12.43 -3.76 1.86
CA SER A 105 -11.94 -4.65 0.82
C SER A 105 -10.64 -5.38 1.20
N TYR A 106 -9.95 -4.94 2.25
CA TYR A 106 -8.78 -5.63 2.79
C TYR A 106 -9.12 -6.90 3.60
N LYS A 107 -10.38 -7.09 3.95
CA LYS A 107 -10.89 -8.34 4.54
C LYS A 107 -11.32 -9.31 3.44
N SER A 108 -10.80 -10.53 3.47
CA SER A 108 -11.24 -11.61 2.58
C SER A 108 -12.42 -12.34 3.21
N GLU A 109 -13.57 -12.33 2.54
CA GLU A 109 -14.75 -13.11 2.94
C GLU A 109 -14.73 -14.54 2.37
N VAL A 110 -13.88 -14.78 1.35
CA VAL A 110 -13.71 -16.09 0.70
C VAL A 110 -12.56 -16.84 1.36
N THR A 111 -12.67 -18.14 1.46
CA THR A 111 -11.64 -19.04 2.00
C THR A 111 -10.39 -19.07 1.08
N PRO A 112 -9.18 -18.90 1.65
CA PRO A 112 -8.88 -18.65 3.05
C PRO A 112 -9.27 -17.23 3.49
N ARG A 113 -9.95 -17.12 4.64
CA ARG A 113 -10.33 -15.83 5.21
C ARG A 113 -9.12 -15.20 5.89
N TYR A 114 -8.81 -13.96 5.55
CA TYR A 114 -7.73 -13.19 6.17
C TYR A 114 -8.01 -11.69 6.09
N HIS A 115 -7.34 -10.93 6.93
CA HIS A 115 -7.30 -9.48 6.85
C HIS A 115 -5.90 -9.05 6.39
N ALA A 116 -5.81 -8.24 5.32
CA ALA A 116 -4.52 -7.86 4.72
C ALA A 116 -3.59 -7.16 5.71
N ARG A 117 -4.12 -6.29 6.59
CA ARG A 117 -3.33 -5.59 7.62
C ARG A 117 -2.63 -6.58 8.56
N GLU A 118 -3.38 -7.50 9.16
CA GLU A 118 -2.84 -8.48 10.11
C GLU A 118 -1.82 -9.40 9.43
N THR A 119 -2.16 -9.85 8.22
CA THR A 119 -1.28 -10.70 7.42
C THR A 119 0.00 -9.95 7.02
N ALA A 120 -0.09 -8.66 6.66
CA ALA A 120 1.07 -7.83 6.34
C ALA A 120 2.01 -7.66 7.54
N VAL A 121 1.46 -7.37 8.72
CA VAL A 121 2.25 -7.24 9.96
C VAL A 121 2.96 -8.56 10.30
N ARG A 122 2.23 -9.68 10.19
CA ARG A 122 2.81 -11.00 10.44
C ARG A 122 3.90 -11.35 9.41
N ARG A 123 3.63 -11.11 8.13
CA ARG A 123 4.60 -11.34 7.05
C ARG A 123 5.85 -10.50 7.25
N ALA A 124 5.69 -9.21 7.50
CA ALA A 124 6.80 -8.30 7.74
C ALA A 124 7.67 -8.73 8.94
N GLY A 125 7.05 -9.24 10.02
CA GLY A 125 7.78 -9.78 11.15
C GLY A 125 8.61 -11.01 10.80
N LEU A 126 8.13 -11.88 9.90
CA LEU A 126 8.85 -13.07 9.45
C LEU A 126 10.01 -12.74 8.50
N GLU A 127 9.85 -11.71 7.67
CA GLU A 127 10.81 -11.32 6.63
C GLU A 127 11.68 -10.11 7.06
N HIS A 128 11.57 -9.65 8.32
CA HIS A 128 12.25 -8.45 8.83
C HIS A 128 12.00 -7.20 7.99
N ALA A 129 10.81 -7.09 7.42
CA ALA A 129 10.35 -5.96 6.64
C ALA A 129 9.60 -4.94 7.52
N HIS A 130 9.38 -3.74 6.98
CA HIS A 130 8.58 -2.71 7.61
C HIS A 130 7.15 -2.68 7.06
N VAL A 131 6.19 -2.24 7.87
CA VAL A 131 4.82 -1.97 7.41
C VAL A 131 4.49 -0.50 7.61
N VAL A 132 4.00 0.15 6.57
CA VAL A 132 3.50 1.52 6.62
C VAL A 132 2.05 1.52 6.19
N MET A 133 1.18 1.96 7.07
CA MET A 133 -0.26 2.08 6.82
C MET A 133 -0.64 3.55 6.72
N GLY A 134 -1.46 3.90 5.76
CA GLY A 134 -1.94 5.26 5.59
C GLY A 134 -3.44 5.35 5.46
N SER A 135 -4.01 6.37 6.10
CA SER A 135 -5.44 6.68 5.99
C SER A 135 -5.72 8.13 6.38
N ALA A 136 -6.77 8.69 5.79
CA ALA A 136 -7.36 9.94 6.27
C ALA A 136 -8.27 9.69 7.48
N THR A 137 -8.91 8.52 7.51
CA THR A 137 -9.89 8.06 8.51
C THR A 137 -9.46 6.68 9.03
N PRO A 138 -8.43 6.60 9.91
CA PRO A 138 -7.93 5.32 10.38
C PRO A 138 -9.02 4.45 11.00
N SER A 139 -8.91 3.14 10.81
CA SER A 139 -9.79 2.17 11.46
C SER A 139 -9.66 2.25 12.99
N VAL A 140 -10.69 1.79 13.71
CA VAL A 140 -10.68 1.75 15.17
C VAL A 140 -9.52 0.89 15.68
N ASP A 141 -9.27 -0.25 15.03
CA ASP A 141 -8.18 -1.15 15.40
C ASP A 141 -6.80 -0.50 15.22
N ALA A 142 -6.57 0.21 14.10
CA ALA A 142 -5.32 0.92 13.86
C ALA A 142 -5.14 2.08 14.85
N SER A 143 -6.22 2.79 15.17
CA SER A 143 -6.21 3.86 16.17
C SER A 143 -5.87 3.32 17.56
N TYR A 144 -6.51 2.24 17.97
CA TYR A 144 -6.23 1.56 19.24
C TYR A 144 -4.80 1.04 19.32
N ALA A 145 -4.28 0.44 18.24
CA ALA A 145 -2.89 0.00 18.18
C ALA A 145 -1.88 1.16 18.32
N CYS A 146 -2.23 2.36 17.84
CA CYS A 146 -1.43 3.56 18.06
C CYS A 146 -1.51 4.05 19.52
N GLU A 147 -2.68 4.03 20.14
CA GLU A 147 -2.89 4.45 21.54
C GLU A 147 -2.15 3.52 22.51
N THR A 148 -2.14 2.23 22.24
CA THR A 148 -1.43 1.23 23.06
C THR A 148 0.07 1.15 22.79
N GLY A 149 0.59 1.94 21.82
CA GLY A 149 2.00 1.96 21.46
C GLY A 149 2.46 0.76 20.61
N ALA A 150 1.54 -0.09 20.14
CA ALA A 150 1.86 -1.16 19.21
C ALA A 150 2.25 -0.64 17.82
N TYR A 151 1.70 0.52 17.42
CA TYR A 151 2.06 1.22 16.19
C TYR A 151 2.53 2.64 16.48
N ALA A 152 3.54 3.11 15.73
CA ALA A 152 3.95 4.50 15.76
C ALA A 152 2.99 5.35 14.90
N LEU A 153 2.49 6.46 15.45
CA LEU A 153 1.58 7.37 14.76
C LEU A 153 2.34 8.58 14.21
N PHE A 154 2.27 8.77 12.91
CA PHE A 154 2.74 9.97 12.22
C PHE A 154 1.54 10.75 11.68
N ARG A 155 1.46 12.06 11.96
CA ARG A 155 0.36 12.92 11.52
C ARG A 155 0.80 13.86 10.43
N MET A 156 -0.06 14.05 9.45
CA MET A 156 0.10 14.99 8.33
C MET A 156 -1.17 15.85 8.28
N ASP A 157 -1.21 16.90 9.10
CA ASP A 157 -2.43 17.68 9.33
C ASP A 157 -2.67 18.77 8.26
N ALA A 158 -1.67 19.07 7.42
CA ALA A 158 -1.76 20.04 6.33
C ALA A 158 -1.82 19.35 4.98
N ARG A 159 -2.49 19.99 4.00
CA ARG A 159 -2.42 19.58 2.60
C ARG A 159 -1.09 19.98 1.98
N TYR A 160 -0.56 19.14 1.13
CA TYR A 160 0.63 19.45 0.36
C TYR A 160 0.36 20.64 -0.58
N GLY A 161 1.23 21.67 -0.55
CA GLY A 161 1.08 22.86 -1.39
C GLY A 161 0.01 23.86 -0.94
N ASN A 162 -0.45 23.83 0.33
CA ASN A 162 -1.46 24.74 0.87
C ASN A 162 -2.78 24.78 0.08
N ALA A 163 -3.15 23.70 -0.60
CA ALA A 163 -4.40 23.62 -1.33
C ALA A 163 -5.61 23.77 -0.40
N ALA A 164 -6.50 24.71 -0.73
CA ALA A 164 -7.73 24.94 0.02
C ALA A 164 -8.65 23.71 0.00
N LEU A 165 -9.48 23.57 1.03
CA LEU A 165 -10.55 22.58 1.03
C LEU A 165 -11.57 22.95 -0.08
N PRO A 166 -12.12 21.98 -0.82
CA PRO A 166 -13.23 22.27 -1.70
C PRO A 166 -14.40 22.82 -0.86
N SER A 167 -15.06 23.86 -1.36
CA SER A 167 -16.31 24.34 -0.76
C SER A 167 -17.35 23.24 -0.92
N CYS A 168 -17.80 22.68 0.19
CA CYS A 168 -18.88 21.70 0.18
C CYS A 168 -20.22 22.45 0.03
N LEU A 169 -20.87 22.30 -1.13
CA LEU A 169 -22.25 22.73 -1.32
C LEU A 169 -23.14 21.54 -0.92
N LEU A 170 -23.76 21.63 0.25
CA LEU A 170 -24.86 20.75 0.62
C LEU A 170 -26.11 21.25 -0.10
N TYR A 171 -26.59 20.49 -1.09
CA TYR A 171 -27.92 20.69 -1.65
C TYR A 171 -28.93 20.05 -0.66
N THR A 172 -29.71 20.88 0.00
CA THR A 172 -30.91 20.47 0.76
C THR A 172 -32.09 20.33 -0.18
#